data_c56625c3e5b2339bed3a8c6cec8d2740
#
_entry.id   c56625c3e5b2339bed3a8c6cec8d2740
#
_cell.length_a   1.000
_cell.length_b   1.000
_cell.length_c   1.000
_cell.angle_alpha   90.00
_cell.angle_beta   90.00
_cell.angle_gamma   90.00
#
_symmetry.space_group_name_H-M   'P 1'
#
loop_
_entity.id
_entity.type
_entity.pdbx_description
1 polymer ?
#
loop_
_entity_poly.entity_id
_entity_poly.type
_entity_poly.pdbx_seq_one_letter_code
_entity_poly.pdbx_strand_id
1 'polypeptide(L)'
;PSHQALDLMTIMPQVKATGILVHTPVTHGHIITAVATPKEDITKEQLLEIFEAHPRIRVVRLKDGFLGNASLFRYARDLGNPRGDMYEIAVWEEAIVKSGKDIMFAINIPQEAVVIPENIDAIRAAMKIQKTREEGTQKTNQYLNMK
;
A
#
# COMPACT_ATOMS: atom_id res chain seq x y z
N PRO A 1 15.51 -13.53 -8.79
CA PRO A 1 14.26 -12.79 -8.92
C PRO A 1 13.56 -12.72 -7.56
N SER A 2 12.89 -11.60 -7.30
CA SER A 2 12.11 -11.41 -6.09
C SER A 2 10.93 -12.37 -6.05
N HIS A 3 10.67 -13.01 -4.90
CA HIS A 3 9.52 -13.88 -4.71
C HIS A 3 8.20 -13.10 -4.84
N GLN A 4 8.17 -11.81 -4.48
CA GLN A 4 6.97 -10.98 -4.59
C GLN A 4 6.42 -10.91 -6.02
N ALA A 5 7.28 -10.89 -7.05
CA ALA A 5 6.83 -10.91 -8.43
C ALA A 5 6.17 -12.26 -8.80
N LEU A 6 6.70 -13.37 -8.27
CA LEU A 6 6.10 -14.69 -8.46
C LEU A 6 4.74 -14.82 -7.75
N ASP A 7 4.68 -14.33 -6.51
CA ASP A 7 3.45 -14.33 -5.71
C ASP A 7 2.35 -13.51 -6.41
N LEU A 8 2.70 -12.32 -6.93
CA LEU A 8 1.76 -11.50 -7.71
C LEU A 8 1.23 -12.25 -8.94
N MET A 9 2.11 -12.87 -9.73
CA MET A 9 1.71 -13.62 -10.92
C MET A 9 0.90 -14.89 -10.59
N THR A 10 1.06 -15.45 -9.39
CA THR A 10 0.26 -16.59 -8.93
C THR A 10 -1.20 -16.18 -8.71
N ILE A 11 -1.43 -15.00 -8.14
CA ILE A 11 -2.78 -14.47 -7.84
C ILE A 11 -3.38 -13.78 -9.08
N MET A 12 -2.54 -13.12 -9.87
CA MET A 12 -2.92 -12.36 -11.06
C MET A 12 -2.15 -12.85 -12.30
N PRO A 13 -2.48 -14.01 -12.85
CA PRO A 13 -1.70 -14.65 -13.94
C PRO A 13 -1.66 -13.83 -15.24
N GLN A 14 -2.57 -12.88 -15.41
CA GLN A 14 -2.57 -11.95 -16.53
C GLN A 14 -1.52 -10.83 -16.42
N VAL A 15 -0.93 -10.63 -15.24
CA VAL A 15 0.13 -9.64 -15.02
C VAL A 15 1.47 -10.30 -15.26
N LYS A 16 2.35 -9.62 -15.99
CA LYS A 16 3.77 -10.00 -16.10
C LYS A 16 4.55 -9.12 -15.15
N ALA A 17 5.19 -9.75 -14.17
CA ALA A 17 5.96 -9.04 -13.16
C ALA A 17 7.38 -9.58 -13.06
N THR A 18 8.31 -8.70 -12.76
CA THR A 18 9.69 -9.03 -12.37
C THR A 18 10.15 -8.05 -11.31
N GLY A 19 11.16 -8.39 -10.57
CA GLY A 19 11.67 -7.50 -9.54
C GLY A 19 13.02 -7.94 -9.00
N ILE A 20 13.72 -7.00 -8.41
CA ILE A 20 14.96 -7.22 -7.66
C ILE A 20 14.73 -6.77 -6.22
N LEU A 21 15.37 -7.47 -5.29
CA LEU A 21 15.38 -7.10 -3.89
C LEU A 21 16.69 -6.38 -3.59
N VAL A 22 16.59 -5.20 -2.98
CA VAL A 22 17.74 -4.42 -2.53
C VAL A 22 17.69 -4.32 -1.01
N HIS A 23 18.75 -4.82 -0.35
CA HIS A 23 18.90 -4.68 1.09
C HIS A 23 19.53 -3.33 1.43
N THR A 24 18.83 -2.56 2.25
CA THR A 24 19.28 -1.26 2.74
C THR A 24 19.36 -1.26 4.27
N PRO A 25 20.18 -0.44 4.90
CA PRO A 25 20.29 -0.39 6.37
C PRO A 25 19.10 0.37 6.99
N VAL A 26 17.90 -0.17 6.80
CA VAL A 26 16.66 0.33 7.43
C VAL A 26 16.15 -0.71 8.41
N THR A 27 15.49 -0.25 9.48
CA THR A 27 15.01 -1.12 10.55
C THR A 27 13.59 -1.63 10.33
N HIS A 28 12.77 -0.88 9.58
CA HIS A 28 11.34 -1.16 9.42
C HIS A 28 10.83 -0.77 8.05
N GLY A 29 9.86 -1.55 7.55
CA GLY A 29 9.14 -1.29 6.33
C GLY A 29 9.94 -1.55 5.05
N HIS A 30 9.23 -1.55 3.95
CA HIS A 30 9.80 -1.65 2.60
C HIS A 30 9.43 -0.42 1.78
N ILE A 31 10.37 0.09 1.00
CA ILE A 31 10.06 1.00 -0.09
C ILE A 31 10.17 0.21 -1.40
N ILE A 32 9.09 0.23 -2.16
CA ILE A 32 9.05 -0.36 -3.50
C ILE A 32 8.93 0.78 -4.50
N THR A 33 9.85 0.81 -5.45
CA THR A 33 9.71 1.61 -6.66
C THR A 33 9.16 0.69 -7.74
N ALA A 34 7.98 1.02 -8.23
CA ALA A 34 7.28 0.23 -9.24
C ALA A 34 7.26 0.98 -10.57
N VAL A 35 7.35 0.21 -11.64
CA VAL A 35 7.06 0.65 -13.01
C VAL A 35 5.92 -0.22 -13.51
N ALA A 36 4.83 0.40 -13.91
CA ALA A 36 3.64 -0.29 -14.40
C ALA A 36 3.28 0.21 -15.79
N THR A 37 2.99 -0.72 -16.70
CA THR A 37 2.40 -0.43 -18.01
C THR A 37 0.91 -0.78 -17.93
N PRO A 38 0.02 0.21 -17.75
CA PRO A 38 -1.42 -0.04 -17.71
C PRO A 38 -1.95 -0.51 -19.05
N LYS A 39 -3.06 -1.25 -19.05
CA LYS A 39 -3.72 -1.71 -20.28
C LYS A 39 -4.30 -0.54 -21.07
N GLU A 40 -4.89 0.40 -20.36
CA GLU A 40 -5.41 1.66 -20.91
C GLU A 40 -4.49 2.80 -20.53
N ASP A 41 -4.40 3.80 -21.39
CA ASP A 41 -3.59 4.98 -21.09
C ASP A 41 -4.29 5.81 -20.00
N ILE A 42 -3.62 5.97 -18.85
CA ILE A 42 -4.13 6.74 -17.72
C ILE A 42 -3.19 7.91 -17.40
N THR A 43 -3.75 8.99 -16.87
CA THR A 43 -2.97 10.13 -16.40
C THR A 43 -2.49 9.94 -14.96
N LYS A 44 -1.57 10.79 -14.52
CA LYS A 44 -1.15 10.85 -13.12
C LYS A 44 -2.33 11.15 -12.20
N GLU A 45 -3.18 12.08 -12.60
CA GLU A 45 -4.35 12.52 -11.84
C GLU A 45 -5.35 11.38 -11.65
N GLN A 46 -5.63 10.63 -12.72
CA GLN A 46 -6.51 9.44 -12.64
C GLN A 46 -5.93 8.37 -11.71
N LEU A 47 -4.61 8.15 -11.74
CA LEU A 47 -3.98 7.20 -10.83
C LEU A 47 -4.06 7.69 -9.38
N LEU A 48 -3.87 8.98 -9.13
CA LEU A 48 -4.04 9.58 -7.81
C LEU A 48 -5.46 9.39 -7.28
N GLU A 49 -6.48 9.66 -8.11
CA GLU A 49 -7.88 9.45 -7.74
C GLU A 49 -8.15 7.98 -7.35
N ILE A 50 -7.59 7.02 -8.10
CA ILE A 50 -7.69 5.59 -7.77
C ILE A 50 -7.06 5.29 -6.41
N PHE A 51 -5.86 5.82 -6.14
CA PHE A 51 -5.20 5.61 -4.86
C PHE A 51 -5.93 6.30 -3.70
N GLU A 52 -6.42 7.52 -3.91
CA GLU A 52 -7.17 8.26 -2.88
C GLU A 52 -8.52 7.60 -2.56
N ALA A 53 -9.16 6.98 -3.54
CA ALA A 53 -10.41 6.26 -3.36
C ALA A 53 -10.23 4.93 -2.61
N HIS A 54 -9.03 4.34 -2.63
CA HIS A 54 -8.80 3.05 -2.00
C HIS A 54 -8.68 3.19 -0.47
N PRO A 55 -9.46 2.43 0.33
CA PRO A 55 -9.56 2.61 1.79
C PRO A 55 -8.29 2.22 2.57
N ARG A 56 -7.33 1.56 1.92
CA ARG A 56 -6.06 1.10 2.54
C ARG A 56 -4.83 1.63 1.83
N ILE A 57 -5.01 2.66 1.02
CA ILE A 57 -3.91 3.41 0.41
C ILE A 57 -3.99 4.84 0.91
N ARG A 58 -2.89 5.35 1.40
CA ARG A 58 -2.72 6.72 1.86
C ARG A 58 -1.77 7.46 0.93
N VAL A 59 -2.29 8.41 0.18
CA VAL A 59 -1.44 9.33 -0.58
C VAL A 59 -0.80 10.32 0.40
N VAL A 60 0.51 10.45 0.33
CA VAL A 60 1.31 11.33 1.20
C VAL A 60 2.15 12.28 0.35
N ARG A 61 2.49 13.42 0.91
CA ARG A 61 3.17 14.51 0.21
C ARG A 61 4.41 14.99 0.97
N LEU A 62 5.45 15.34 0.25
CA LEU A 62 6.68 15.89 0.84
C LEU A 62 6.40 17.18 1.62
N LYS A 63 5.52 18.05 1.09
CA LYS A 63 5.11 19.32 1.74
C LYS A 63 4.45 19.12 3.10
N ASP A 64 3.85 17.95 3.34
CA ASP A 64 3.20 17.60 4.61
C ASP A 64 4.18 16.92 5.58
N GLY A 65 5.47 16.90 5.26
CA GLY A 65 6.55 16.36 6.11
C GLY A 65 6.83 14.86 5.94
N PHE A 66 6.25 14.22 4.92
CA PHE A 66 6.50 12.80 4.64
C PHE A 66 7.73 12.61 3.75
N LEU A 67 8.92 12.83 4.31
CA LEU A 67 10.19 12.79 3.56
C LEU A 67 10.70 11.37 3.25
N GLY A 68 10.15 10.35 3.90
CA GLY A 68 10.55 8.95 3.73
C GLY A 68 9.85 8.06 4.75
N ASN A 69 10.21 6.78 4.83
CA ASN A 69 9.54 5.82 5.70
C ASN A 69 9.61 6.20 7.20
N ALA A 70 10.71 6.79 7.66
CA ALA A 70 10.84 7.23 9.06
C ALA A 70 9.76 8.27 9.46
N SER A 71 9.35 9.15 8.54
CA SER A 71 8.27 10.10 8.79
C SER A 71 6.90 9.43 8.88
N LEU A 72 6.70 8.32 8.17
CA LEU A 72 5.48 7.51 8.25
C LEU A 72 5.38 6.81 9.62
N PHE A 73 6.47 6.24 10.12
CA PHE A 73 6.49 5.65 11.47
C PHE A 73 6.25 6.69 12.56
N ARG A 74 6.82 7.88 12.42
CA ARG A 74 6.54 8.99 13.34
C ARG A 74 5.05 9.35 13.32
N TYR A 75 4.48 9.52 12.14
CA TYR A 75 3.06 9.82 11.97
C TYR A 75 2.16 8.75 12.60
N ALA A 76 2.42 7.47 12.34
CA ALA A 76 1.65 6.37 12.92
C ALA A 76 1.75 6.35 14.46
N ARG A 77 2.93 6.66 15.01
CA ARG A 77 3.13 6.79 16.45
C ARG A 77 2.38 7.99 17.04
N ASP A 78 2.35 9.11 16.33
CA ASP A 78 1.61 10.30 16.73
C ASP A 78 0.09 10.08 16.71
N LEU A 79 -0.40 9.15 15.88
CA LEU A 79 -1.78 8.65 15.91
C LEU A 79 -2.07 7.70 17.08
N GLY A 80 -1.05 7.31 17.86
CA GLY A 80 -1.17 6.37 18.97
C GLY A 80 -1.14 4.89 18.56
N ASN A 81 -0.74 4.59 17.34
CA ASN A 81 -0.63 3.21 16.90
C ASN A 81 0.51 2.48 17.64
N PRO A 82 0.27 1.25 18.13
CA PRO A 82 1.31 0.46 18.78
C PRO A 82 2.55 0.32 17.89
N ARG A 83 3.73 0.49 18.44
CA ARG A 83 5.03 0.37 17.77
C ARG A 83 5.26 1.38 16.63
N GLY A 84 4.33 2.33 16.40
CA GLY A 84 4.35 3.20 15.23
C GLY A 84 3.97 2.46 13.94
N ASP A 85 3.20 1.39 14.04
CA ASP A 85 2.73 0.64 12.88
C ASP A 85 1.70 1.45 12.07
N MET A 86 1.90 1.50 10.78
CA MET A 86 0.94 2.03 9.82
C MET A 86 0.30 0.84 9.11
N TYR A 87 -1.03 0.81 9.05
CA TYR A 87 -1.76 -0.32 8.46
C TYR A 87 -2.08 -0.12 6.98
N GLU A 88 -1.91 1.11 6.47
CA GLU A 88 -2.08 1.44 5.05
C GLU A 88 -0.75 1.41 4.31
N ILE A 89 -0.83 1.16 3.01
CA ILE A 89 0.26 1.42 2.07
C ILE A 89 0.31 2.93 1.84
N ALA A 90 1.49 3.55 1.98
CA ALA A 90 1.67 4.94 1.63
C ALA A 90 2.23 5.09 0.22
N VAL A 91 1.67 6.02 -0.55
CA VAL A 91 2.13 6.39 -1.89
C VAL A 91 2.55 7.84 -1.88
N TRP A 92 3.76 8.15 -2.33
CA TRP A 92 4.21 9.54 -2.49
C TRP A 92 3.68 10.13 -3.79
N GLU A 93 2.87 11.20 -3.70
CA GLU A 93 2.33 11.89 -4.87
C GLU A 93 3.44 12.39 -5.81
N GLU A 94 4.52 12.94 -5.24
CA GLU A 94 5.63 13.47 -6.01
C GLU A 94 6.46 12.39 -6.72
N ALA A 95 6.38 11.15 -6.26
CA ALA A 95 7.05 10.02 -6.89
C ALA A 95 6.24 9.38 -8.02
N ILE A 96 5.04 9.89 -8.30
CA ILE A 96 4.24 9.41 -9.43
C ILE A 96 4.67 10.18 -10.68
N VAL A 97 5.27 9.45 -11.62
CA VAL A 97 5.79 10.00 -12.88
C VAL A 97 5.30 9.17 -14.05
N LYS A 98 4.73 9.83 -15.06
CA LYS A 98 4.34 9.20 -16.32
C LYS A 98 5.47 9.36 -17.35
N SER A 99 5.82 8.27 -18.03
CA SER A 99 6.80 8.24 -19.12
C SER A 99 6.28 7.38 -20.27
N GLY A 100 5.79 8.02 -21.30
CA GLY A 100 5.09 7.32 -22.40
C GLY A 100 3.85 6.59 -21.87
N LYS A 101 3.81 5.27 -22.06
CA LYS A 101 2.74 4.40 -21.52
C LYS A 101 3.00 3.92 -20.09
N ASP A 102 4.21 4.12 -19.59
CA ASP A 102 4.59 3.62 -18.29
C ASP A 102 4.31 4.67 -17.20
N ILE A 103 3.90 4.19 -16.04
CA ILE A 103 3.79 5.00 -14.83
C ILE A 103 4.75 4.42 -13.79
N MET A 104 5.58 5.30 -13.26
CA MET A 104 6.48 5.00 -12.15
C MET A 104 5.92 5.59 -10.87
N PHE A 105 6.05 4.88 -9.77
CA PHE A 105 5.65 5.37 -8.44
C PHE A 105 6.43 4.68 -7.32
N ALA A 106 6.53 5.34 -6.20
CA ALA A 106 7.13 4.78 -4.99
C ALA A 106 6.08 4.60 -3.91
N ILE A 107 6.11 3.45 -3.26
CA ILE A 107 5.23 3.09 -2.15
C ILE A 107 6.02 2.62 -0.95
N ASN A 108 5.51 2.89 0.24
CA ASN A 108 5.97 2.27 1.48
C ASN A 108 5.01 1.16 1.87
N ILE A 109 5.55 -0.02 2.12
CA ILE A 109 4.81 -1.17 2.64
C ILE A 109 5.29 -1.44 4.06
N PRO A 110 4.49 -1.15 5.09
CA PRO A 110 4.81 -1.49 6.47
C PRO A 110 4.61 -3.00 6.68
N GLN A 111 5.60 -3.79 6.33
CA GLN A 111 5.52 -5.25 6.24
C GLN A 111 4.93 -5.92 7.48
N GLU A 112 5.27 -5.43 8.66
CA GLU A 112 4.84 -6.01 9.93
C GLU A 112 3.36 -5.72 10.24
N ALA A 113 2.78 -4.72 9.61
CA ALA A 113 1.45 -4.22 9.95
C ALA A 113 0.44 -4.33 8.81
N VAL A 114 0.86 -4.19 7.55
CA VAL A 114 -0.04 -4.15 6.38
C VAL A 114 -0.89 -5.41 6.21
N VAL A 115 -0.42 -6.54 6.70
CA VAL A 115 -1.13 -7.83 6.64
C VAL A 115 -2.19 -8.00 7.73
N ILE A 116 -2.15 -7.18 8.79
CA ILE A 116 -3.05 -7.31 9.93
C ILE A 116 -4.52 -7.09 9.53
N PRO A 117 -4.88 -5.99 8.85
CA PRO A 117 -6.26 -5.78 8.41
C PRO A 117 -6.78 -6.91 7.51
N GLU A 118 -5.94 -7.43 6.62
CA GLU A 118 -6.32 -8.51 5.69
C GLU A 118 -6.57 -9.83 6.44
N ASN A 119 -5.75 -10.14 7.45
CA ASN A 119 -5.94 -11.31 8.28
C ASN A 119 -7.23 -11.22 9.12
N ILE A 120 -7.53 -10.03 9.67
CA ILE A 120 -8.78 -9.79 10.40
C ILE A 120 -9.97 -9.98 9.46
N ASP A 121 -9.92 -9.43 8.25
CA ASP A 121 -10.99 -9.58 7.27
C ASP A 121 -11.17 -11.04 6.86
N ALA A 122 -10.09 -11.79 6.66
CA ALA A 122 -10.15 -13.21 6.35
C ALA A 122 -10.84 -14.01 7.46
N ILE A 123 -10.51 -13.73 8.75
CA ILE A 123 -11.15 -14.36 9.89
C ILE A 123 -12.64 -13.99 9.95
N ARG A 124 -12.99 -12.71 9.76
CA ARG A 124 -14.38 -12.26 9.73
C ARG A 124 -15.18 -12.95 8.63
N ALA A 125 -14.60 -13.07 7.44
CA ALA A 125 -15.22 -13.76 6.32
C ALA A 125 -15.42 -15.26 6.60
N ALA A 126 -14.39 -15.95 7.11
CA ALA A 126 -14.47 -17.36 7.45
C ALA A 126 -15.55 -17.66 8.52
N MET A 127 -15.69 -16.76 9.49
CA MET A 127 -16.68 -16.87 10.56
C MET A 127 -18.05 -16.27 10.17
N LYS A 128 -18.21 -15.71 8.97
CA LYS A 128 -19.45 -15.08 8.48
C LYS A 128 -20.01 -14.03 9.45
N ILE A 129 -19.14 -13.23 10.08
CA ILE A 129 -19.53 -12.22 11.08
C ILE A 129 -20.27 -11.05 10.41
N GLN A 130 -19.85 -10.65 9.20
CA GLN A 130 -20.51 -9.65 8.38
C GLN A 130 -21.17 -10.29 7.16
N LYS A 131 -22.18 -9.59 6.60
CA LYS A 131 -22.92 -10.08 5.43
C LYS A 131 -22.14 -9.88 4.12
N THR A 132 -21.36 -8.80 4.05
CA THR A 132 -20.60 -8.46 2.85
C THR A 132 -19.12 -8.22 3.18
N ARG A 133 -18.28 -8.26 2.16
CA ARG A 133 -16.86 -7.93 2.26
C ARG A 133 -16.67 -6.47 2.68
N GLU A 134 -17.44 -5.57 2.10
CA GLU A 134 -17.37 -4.13 2.34
C GLU A 134 -17.66 -3.80 3.81
N GLU A 135 -18.71 -4.40 4.39
CA GLU A 135 -19.04 -4.26 5.81
C GLU A 135 -17.87 -4.76 6.69
N GLY A 136 -17.27 -5.90 6.34
CA GLY A 136 -16.12 -6.46 7.05
C GLY A 136 -14.92 -5.52 7.02
N THR A 137 -14.54 -5.06 5.84
CA THR A 137 -13.42 -4.15 5.62
C THR A 137 -13.64 -2.81 6.36
N GLN A 138 -14.83 -2.22 6.24
CA GLN A 138 -15.15 -0.97 6.92
C GLN A 138 -15.03 -1.13 8.45
N LYS A 139 -15.52 -2.23 8.99
CA LYS A 139 -15.46 -2.52 10.43
C LYS A 139 -14.03 -2.67 10.91
N THR A 140 -13.20 -3.39 10.15
CA THR A 140 -11.78 -3.56 10.45
C THR A 140 -11.04 -2.22 10.40
N ASN A 141 -11.24 -1.43 9.36
CA ASN A 141 -10.62 -0.12 9.22
C ASN A 141 -10.99 0.82 10.38
N GLN A 142 -12.26 0.81 10.79
CA GLN A 142 -12.74 1.61 11.92
C GLN A 142 -12.04 1.25 13.23
N TYR A 143 -11.87 -0.05 13.53
CA TYR A 143 -11.21 -0.49 14.75
C TYR A 143 -9.69 -0.26 14.75
N LEU A 144 -9.07 -0.26 13.59
CA LEU A 144 -7.64 -0.01 13.44
C LEU A 144 -7.32 1.48 13.21
N ASN A 145 -8.32 2.37 13.30
CA ASN A 145 -8.18 3.81 13.08
C ASN A 145 -7.53 4.13 11.71
N MET A 146 -7.89 3.36 10.69
CA MET A 146 -7.43 3.54 9.32
C MET A 146 -8.31 4.57 8.59
N LYS A 147 -7.82 5.02 7.41
CA LYS A 147 -8.55 5.91 6.50
C LYS A 147 -9.94 5.36 6.13
#